data_29a204c4686f66705006cbe4828494f6
#
_entry.id   29a204c4686f66705006cbe4828494f6
#
_cell.length_a   1.000
_cell.length_b   1.000
_cell.length_c   1.000
_cell.angle_alpha   90.00
_cell.angle_beta   90.00
_cell.angle_gamma   90.00
#
_symmetry.space_group_name_H-M   'P 1'
#
loop_
_entity.id
_entity.type
_entity.pdbx_description
1 polymer ?
#
loop_
_entity_poly.entity_id
_entity_poly.type
_entity_poly.pdbx_seq_one_letter_code
_entity_poly.pdbx_strand_id
1 'polypeptide(L)'
;MNTPGSVEYVPEDYFRALELATVFPRAGRLEVDLGCGDGAFLVAMAQRYPERNYLGTERLFGRVRNTARKAQRAGVTNVRLLRVESAYVVTHLLPAGTVSRFYVLFPDPWPKRRHWPRRLIQGEFLEAAAAALKAGGELCIKTDDADYFGFIGKAAAGCGQFERGPWEEELPQTDFERRYVAQGRTIYSLCLTRR
;
A
#
# COMPACT_ATOMS: atom_id res chain seq x y z
N MET A 1 -3.03 4.41 23.95
CA MET A 1 -3.70 3.09 23.98
C MET A 1 -4.68 3.01 22.83
N ASN A 2 -4.67 1.92 22.08
CA ASN A 2 -5.63 1.69 21.02
C ASN A 2 -7.02 1.43 21.62
N THR A 3 -8.03 2.20 21.23
CA THR A 3 -9.43 1.93 21.64
C THR A 3 -9.94 0.73 20.86
N PRO A 4 -10.60 -0.25 21.51
CA PRO A 4 -11.20 -1.37 20.79
C PRO A 4 -12.10 -0.86 19.65
N GLY A 5 -11.89 -1.37 18.43
CA GLY A 5 -12.62 -0.95 17.24
C GLY A 5 -12.11 0.32 16.56
N SER A 6 -11.06 0.96 17.07
CA SER A 6 -10.42 2.11 16.39
C SER A 6 -9.84 1.66 15.04
N VAL A 7 -10.14 2.44 14.01
CA VAL A 7 -9.55 2.25 12.67
C VAL A 7 -8.10 2.70 12.67
N GLU A 8 -7.76 3.80 13.35
CA GLU A 8 -6.38 4.22 13.54
C GLU A 8 -5.70 3.34 14.60
N TYR A 9 -4.59 2.73 14.21
CA TYR A 9 -3.76 1.92 15.08
C TYR A 9 -2.45 2.64 15.38
N VAL A 10 -2.11 2.73 16.65
CA VAL A 10 -0.86 3.33 17.14
C VAL A 10 0.00 2.21 17.72
N PRO A 11 1.13 1.85 17.09
CA PRO A 11 2.05 0.86 17.65
C PRO A 11 2.55 1.28 19.04
N GLU A 12 2.68 0.35 19.94
CA GLU A 12 3.29 0.59 21.27
C GLU A 12 4.78 0.90 21.13
N ASP A 13 5.42 0.27 20.15
CA ASP A 13 6.83 0.46 19.83
C ASP A 13 6.99 0.53 18.30
N TYR A 14 7.48 1.66 17.82
CA TYR A 14 7.74 1.87 16.38
C TYR A 14 9.05 1.24 15.89
N PHE A 15 9.87 0.70 16.80
CA PHE A 15 11.15 0.05 16.47
C PHE A 15 11.03 -1.48 16.40
N ARG A 16 9.84 -2.02 16.61
CA ARG A 16 9.57 -3.46 16.54
C ARG A 16 8.55 -3.78 15.48
N ALA A 17 8.67 -4.97 14.90
CA ALA A 17 7.66 -5.47 13.98
C ALA A 17 6.30 -5.59 14.68
N LEU A 18 5.23 -5.30 13.93
CA LEU A 18 3.85 -5.37 14.41
C LEU A 18 3.46 -6.82 14.74
N GLU A 19 2.84 -7.01 15.87
CA GLU A 19 2.13 -8.24 16.18
C GLU A 19 0.74 -8.18 15.53
N LEU A 20 0.58 -8.79 14.35
CA LEU A 20 -0.64 -8.67 13.54
C LEU A 20 -1.90 -9.16 14.26
N ALA A 21 -1.76 -10.09 15.21
CA ALA A 21 -2.87 -10.55 16.04
C ALA A 21 -3.43 -9.45 16.98
N THR A 22 -2.61 -8.44 17.32
CA THR A 22 -3.06 -7.28 18.10
C THR A 22 -3.62 -6.16 17.21
N VAL A 23 -3.17 -6.11 15.95
CA VAL A 23 -3.62 -5.10 14.97
C VAL A 23 -5.03 -5.40 14.49
N PHE A 24 -5.32 -6.66 14.18
CA PHE A 24 -6.60 -7.07 13.60
C PHE A 24 -7.39 -7.99 14.53
N PRO A 25 -8.74 -7.82 14.61
CA PRO A 25 -9.58 -8.60 15.52
C PRO A 25 -9.67 -10.08 15.14
N ARG A 26 -9.30 -10.43 13.90
CA ARG A 26 -9.31 -11.81 13.39
C ARG A 26 -8.15 -12.04 12.43
N ALA A 27 -7.68 -13.27 12.37
CA ALA A 27 -6.73 -13.69 11.35
C ALA A 27 -7.36 -13.59 9.95
N GLY A 28 -6.55 -13.26 8.95
CA GLY A 28 -6.98 -13.12 7.57
C GLY A 28 -5.82 -12.81 6.62
N ARG A 29 -6.10 -12.85 5.33
CA ARG A 29 -5.16 -12.39 4.31
C ARG A 29 -4.88 -10.90 4.52
N LEU A 30 -3.62 -10.53 4.73
CA LEU A 30 -3.22 -9.13 4.90
C LEU A 30 -2.88 -8.51 3.54
N GLU A 31 -3.54 -7.40 3.23
CA GLU A 31 -3.24 -6.54 2.10
C GLU A 31 -2.92 -5.13 2.60
N VAL A 32 -1.94 -4.47 2.01
CA VAL A 32 -1.42 -3.18 2.51
C VAL A 32 -1.47 -2.12 1.41
N ASP A 33 -2.16 -1.00 1.70
CA ASP A 33 -2.25 0.17 0.81
C ASP A 33 -1.25 1.24 1.29
N LEU A 34 -0.15 1.37 0.55
CA LEU A 34 0.97 2.25 0.87
C LEU A 34 0.72 3.66 0.32
N GLY A 35 0.41 4.58 1.24
CA GLY A 35 -0.01 5.94 0.90
C GLY A 35 -1.50 6.00 0.55
N CYS A 36 -2.36 5.41 1.37
CA CYS A 36 -3.79 5.24 1.11
C CYS A 36 -4.57 6.56 0.93
N GLY A 37 -3.94 7.70 1.15
CA GLY A 37 -4.52 9.02 0.92
C GLY A 37 -5.79 9.24 1.74
N ASP A 38 -6.90 9.53 1.06
CA ASP A 38 -8.22 9.73 1.67
C ASP A 38 -9.02 8.42 1.87
N GLY A 39 -8.41 7.28 1.54
CA GLY A 39 -8.91 5.94 1.82
C GLY A 39 -10.04 5.44 0.92
N ALA A 40 -10.35 6.08 -0.20
CA ALA A 40 -11.42 5.65 -1.08
C ALA A 40 -11.21 4.20 -1.57
N PHE A 41 -10.01 3.91 -2.08
CA PHE A 41 -9.63 2.57 -2.52
C PHE A 41 -9.64 1.56 -1.36
N LEU A 42 -8.95 1.90 -0.26
CA LEU A 42 -8.80 1.02 0.90
C LEU A 42 -10.16 0.58 1.47
N VAL A 43 -11.10 1.52 1.64
CA VAL A 43 -12.43 1.22 2.18
C VAL A 43 -13.26 0.42 1.19
N ALA A 44 -13.19 0.72 -0.11
CA ALA A 44 -13.89 -0.05 -1.14
C ALA A 44 -13.39 -1.50 -1.21
N MET A 45 -12.09 -1.72 -1.09
CA MET A 45 -11.51 -3.07 -1.00
C MET A 45 -11.99 -3.82 0.24
N ALA A 46 -12.03 -3.15 1.39
CA ALA A 46 -12.48 -3.74 2.64
C ALA A 46 -13.98 -4.13 2.63
N GLN A 47 -14.81 -3.36 1.92
CA GLN A 47 -16.21 -3.70 1.68
C GLN A 47 -16.37 -4.88 0.71
N ARG A 48 -15.56 -4.89 -0.35
CA ARG A 48 -15.61 -5.94 -1.39
C ARG A 48 -15.14 -7.29 -0.88
N TYR A 49 -14.17 -7.31 0.03
CA TYR A 49 -13.55 -8.52 0.57
C TYR A 49 -13.50 -8.48 2.11
N PRO A 50 -14.65 -8.64 2.77
CA PRO A 50 -14.73 -8.48 4.22
C PRO A 50 -13.96 -9.56 5.01
N GLU A 51 -13.58 -10.65 4.37
CA GLU A 51 -12.75 -11.74 4.95
C GLU A 51 -11.25 -11.41 4.99
N ARG A 52 -10.80 -10.37 4.28
CA ARG A 52 -9.40 -9.94 4.24
C ARG A 52 -9.14 -8.82 5.23
N ASN A 53 -7.91 -8.66 5.66
CA ASN A 53 -7.44 -7.56 6.49
C ASN A 53 -6.71 -6.52 5.64
N TYR A 54 -7.04 -5.25 5.84
CA TYR A 54 -6.49 -4.13 5.09
C TYR A 54 -5.75 -3.17 6.02
N LEU A 55 -4.46 -2.96 5.75
CA LEU A 55 -3.63 -1.98 6.43
C LEU A 55 -3.36 -0.81 5.49
N GLY A 56 -3.82 0.39 5.84
CA GLY A 56 -3.48 1.62 5.13
C GLY A 56 -2.35 2.36 5.83
N THR A 57 -1.42 2.91 5.05
CA THR A 57 -0.41 3.84 5.58
C THR A 57 -0.64 5.23 5.00
N GLU A 58 -0.54 6.27 5.82
CA GLU A 58 -0.62 7.66 5.37
C GLU A 58 0.08 8.56 6.39
N ARG A 59 0.84 9.52 5.91
CA ARG A 59 1.62 10.43 6.75
C ARG A 59 0.81 11.62 7.26
N LEU A 60 -0.12 12.11 6.43
CA LEU A 60 -0.86 13.33 6.70
C LEU A 60 -2.04 13.06 7.64
N PHE A 61 -1.99 13.65 8.83
CA PHE A 61 -3.01 13.48 9.87
C PHE A 61 -4.45 13.74 9.38
N GLY A 62 -4.65 14.80 8.59
CA GLY A 62 -5.98 15.12 8.04
C GLY A 62 -6.53 14.01 7.14
N ARG A 63 -5.68 13.36 6.33
CA ARG A 63 -6.06 12.24 5.45
C ARG A 63 -6.37 10.99 6.27
N VAL A 64 -5.53 10.65 7.26
CA VAL A 64 -5.79 9.54 8.19
C VAL A 64 -7.15 9.68 8.85
N ARG A 65 -7.47 10.88 9.39
CA ARG A 65 -8.80 11.14 9.99
C ARG A 65 -9.95 11.00 9.00
N ASN A 66 -9.77 11.47 7.76
CA ASN A 66 -10.80 11.34 6.73
C ASN A 66 -11.03 9.88 6.36
N THR A 67 -9.97 9.09 6.20
CA THR A 67 -10.03 7.66 5.94
C THR A 67 -10.70 6.91 7.09
N ALA A 68 -10.34 7.23 8.34
CA ALA A 68 -10.97 6.62 9.52
C ALA A 68 -12.48 6.88 9.58
N ARG A 69 -12.91 8.13 9.32
CA ARG A 69 -14.34 8.47 9.26
C ARG A 69 -15.07 7.75 8.12
N LYS A 70 -14.41 7.62 6.94
CA LYS A 70 -14.95 6.90 5.79
C LYS A 70 -15.14 5.41 6.11
N ALA A 71 -14.15 4.77 6.73
CA ALA A 71 -14.21 3.38 7.17
C ALA A 71 -15.34 3.15 8.21
N GLN A 72 -15.45 4.04 9.19
CA GLN A 72 -16.52 3.99 10.20
C GLN A 72 -17.92 4.12 9.58
N ARG A 73 -18.10 5.09 8.66
CA ARG A 73 -19.40 5.26 7.94
C ARG A 73 -19.74 4.07 7.07
N ALA A 74 -18.74 3.41 6.51
CA ALA A 74 -18.89 2.20 5.70
C ALA A 74 -19.14 0.92 6.54
N GLY A 75 -19.01 1.02 7.87
CA GLY A 75 -19.20 -0.12 8.79
C GLY A 75 -18.14 -1.21 8.66
N VAL A 76 -16.97 -0.91 8.04
CA VAL A 76 -15.92 -1.91 7.86
C VAL A 76 -15.09 -2.06 9.14
N THR A 77 -14.83 -3.31 9.54
CA THR A 77 -14.06 -3.64 10.76
C THR A 77 -12.68 -4.21 10.48
N ASN A 78 -12.41 -4.53 9.22
CA ASN A 78 -11.22 -5.18 8.70
C ASN A 78 -10.17 -4.18 8.17
N VAL A 79 -10.28 -2.90 8.51
CA VAL A 79 -9.34 -1.83 8.15
C VAL A 79 -8.59 -1.35 9.39
N ARG A 80 -7.27 -1.16 9.23
CA ARG A 80 -6.43 -0.42 10.18
C ARG A 80 -5.59 0.60 9.43
N LEU A 81 -5.29 1.71 10.10
CA LEU A 81 -4.51 2.82 9.57
C LEU A 81 -3.29 3.07 10.44
N LEU A 82 -2.14 3.15 9.83
CA LEU A 82 -0.91 3.62 10.45
C LEU A 82 -0.56 5.03 9.95
N ARG A 83 -0.41 5.97 10.87
CA ARG A 83 0.10 7.30 10.53
C ARG A 83 1.63 7.30 10.52
N VAL A 84 2.18 6.64 9.52
CA VAL A 84 3.63 6.43 9.34
C VAL A 84 3.98 6.54 7.85
N GLU A 85 5.21 6.86 7.56
CA GLU A 85 5.77 6.87 6.21
C GLU A 85 5.82 5.44 5.66
N SER A 86 5.43 5.27 4.39
CA SER A 86 5.21 3.95 3.78
C SER A 86 6.48 3.08 3.71
N ALA A 87 7.64 3.68 3.36
CA ALA A 87 8.89 2.92 3.32
C ALA A 87 9.25 2.40 4.71
N TYR A 88 9.07 3.22 5.76
CA TYR A 88 9.33 2.81 7.14
C TYR A 88 8.47 1.62 7.57
N VAL A 89 7.20 1.62 7.20
CA VAL A 89 6.29 0.49 7.51
C VAL A 89 6.80 -0.80 6.87
N VAL A 90 7.19 -0.74 5.59
CA VAL A 90 7.66 -1.91 4.86
C VAL A 90 9.00 -2.43 5.39
N THR A 91 9.93 -1.53 5.73
CA THR A 91 11.29 -1.91 6.15
C THR A 91 11.39 -2.32 7.62
N HIS A 92 10.52 -1.79 8.51
CA HIS A 92 10.69 -1.95 9.94
C HIS A 92 9.48 -2.55 10.68
N LEU A 93 8.27 -2.30 10.20
CA LEU A 93 7.08 -2.66 10.96
C LEU A 93 6.37 -3.93 10.47
N LEU A 94 6.50 -4.29 9.21
CA LEU A 94 5.84 -5.50 8.70
C LEU A 94 6.71 -6.74 8.96
N PRO A 95 6.15 -7.77 9.61
CA PRO A 95 6.86 -9.04 9.77
C PRO A 95 7.10 -9.72 8.43
N ALA A 96 8.23 -10.42 8.29
CA ALA A 96 8.58 -11.13 7.09
C ALA A 96 7.53 -12.20 6.71
N GLY A 97 7.21 -12.32 5.44
CA GLY A 97 6.32 -13.34 4.90
C GLY A 97 4.86 -13.25 5.36
N THR A 98 4.38 -12.07 5.77
CA THR A 98 3.01 -11.90 6.29
C THR A 98 2.06 -11.22 5.33
N VAL A 99 2.55 -10.40 4.42
CA VAL A 99 1.74 -9.63 3.47
C VAL A 99 1.43 -10.45 2.24
N SER A 100 0.18 -10.46 1.82
CA SER A 100 -0.25 -11.15 0.59
C SER A 100 -0.22 -10.23 -0.62
N ARG A 101 -0.48 -8.92 -0.41
CA ARG A 101 -0.45 -7.95 -1.50
C ARG A 101 -0.15 -6.54 -0.98
N PHE A 102 0.72 -5.84 -1.69
CA PHE A 102 0.93 -4.40 -1.56
C PHE A 102 0.25 -3.66 -2.71
N TYR A 103 -0.33 -2.51 -2.40
CA TYR A 103 -0.79 -1.53 -3.36
C TYR A 103 0.04 -0.26 -3.21
N VAL A 104 0.59 0.24 -4.32
CA VAL A 104 1.27 1.54 -4.43
C VAL A 104 0.60 2.30 -5.57
N LEU A 105 -0.38 3.10 -5.21
CA LEU A 105 -1.26 3.74 -6.17
C LEU A 105 -0.95 5.23 -6.26
N PHE A 106 -0.40 5.64 -7.41
CA PHE A 106 -0.02 7.03 -7.72
C PHE A 106 0.98 7.63 -6.70
N PRO A 107 2.11 6.95 -6.45
CA PRO A 107 3.16 7.50 -5.60
C PRO A 107 3.76 8.75 -6.24
N ASP A 108 4.28 9.66 -5.39
CA ASP A 108 4.90 10.92 -5.86
C ASP A 108 6.03 10.64 -6.86
N PRO A 109 5.96 11.14 -8.11
CA PRO A 109 6.90 10.79 -9.17
C PRO A 109 8.26 11.50 -9.04
N TRP A 110 8.31 12.63 -8.30
CA TRP A 110 9.52 13.44 -8.12
C TRP A 110 10.25 13.71 -9.46
N PRO A 111 9.69 14.53 -10.38
CA PRO A 111 10.15 14.63 -11.76
C PRO A 111 11.56 15.20 -11.90
N LYS A 112 12.03 16.04 -10.96
CA LYS A 112 13.37 16.60 -10.99
C LYS A 112 14.41 15.56 -10.56
N ARG A 113 15.47 15.32 -11.35
CA ARG A 113 16.54 14.33 -11.08
C ARG A 113 17.10 14.39 -9.65
N ARG A 114 17.34 15.61 -9.12
CA ARG A 114 17.83 15.82 -7.74
C ARG A 114 16.87 15.29 -6.66
N HIS A 115 15.60 15.00 -7.00
CA HIS A 115 14.58 14.49 -6.09
C HIS A 115 14.31 12.98 -6.26
N TRP A 116 14.91 12.31 -7.23
CA TRP A 116 14.74 10.86 -7.44
C TRP A 116 15.06 10.00 -6.22
N PRO A 117 16.02 10.36 -5.34
CA PRO A 117 16.21 9.62 -4.08
C PRO A 117 14.99 9.63 -3.13
N ARG A 118 14.00 10.49 -3.39
CA ARG A 118 12.73 10.53 -2.63
C ARG A 118 11.64 9.61 -3.18
N ARG A 119 11.85 9.02 -4.36
CA ARG A 119 10.92 8.05 -4.94
C ARG A 119 10.79 6.85 -4.02
N LEU A 120 9.56 6.43 -3.75
CA LEU A 120 9.29 5.31 -2.86
C LEU A 120 9.88 3.99 -3.41
N ILE A 121 9.64 3.72 -4.71
CA ILE A 121 10.02 2.44 -5.30
C ILE A 121 11.45 2.52 -5.80
N GLN A 122 12.36 1.96 -5.02
CA GLN A 122 13.79 1.82 -5.28
C GLN A 122 14.25 0.40 -4.91
N GLY A 123 15.50 0.05 -5.17
CA GLY A 123 16.03 -1.30 -4.89
C GLY A 123 15.80 -1.74 -3.44
N GLU A 124 16.21 -0.92 -2.46
CA GLU A 124 16.03 -1.23 -1.04
C GLU A 124 14.57 -1.42 -0.63
N PHE A 125 13.66 -0.60 -1.19
CA PHE A 125 12.22 -0.77 -0.95
C PHE A 125 11.70 -2.08 -1.54
N LEU A 126 12.14 -2.44 -2.75
CA LEU A 126 11.73 -3.70 -3.40
C LEU A 126 12.23 -4.93 -2.63
N GLU A 127 13.46 -4.89 -2.11
CA GLU A 127 14.01 -5.95 -1.26
C GLU A 127 13.20 -6.10 0.03
N ALA A 128 12.90 -5.00 0.70
CA ALA A 128 12.09 -5.00 1.91
C ALA A 128 10.64 -5.47 1.64
N ALA A 129 10.04 -5.01 0.53
CA ALA A 129 8.71 -5.46 0.11
C ALA A 129 8.70 -6.96 -0.18
N ALA A 130 9.72 -7.50 -0.86
CA ALA A 130 9.85 -8.92 -1.09
C ALA A 130 9.99 -9.71 0.23
N ALA A 131 10.75 -9.21 1.20
CA ALA A 131 10.89 -9.84 2.50
C ALA A 131 9.55 -9.90 3.27
N ALA A 132 8.75 -8.82 3.23
CA ALA A 132 7.45 -8.74 3.90
C ALA A 132 6.35 -9.56 3.20
N LEU A 133 6.42 -9.72 1.87
CA LEU A 133 5.46 -10.52 1.10
C LEU A 133 5.59 -12.02 1.41
N LYS A 134 4.49 -12.73 1.35
CA LYS A 134 4.46 -14.20 1.27
C LYS A 134 5.05 -14.66 -0.06
N ALA A 135 5.50 -15.91 -0.16
CA ALA A 135 5.79 -16.52 -1.46
C ALA A 135 4.55 -16.45 -2.36
N GLY A 136 4.72 -16.01 -3.61
CA GLY A 136 3.61 -15.74 -4.52
C GLY A 136 2.78 -14.49 -4.18
N GLY A 137 3.19 -13.71 -3.17
CA GLY A 137 2.56 -12.42 -2.86
C GLY A 137 2.90 -11.36 -3.91
N GLU A 138 2.08 -10.31 -3.99
CA GLU A 138 2.11 -9.37 -5.10
C GLU A 138 2.38 -7.93 -4.65
N LEU A 139 3.12 -7.19 -5.45
CA LEU A 139 3.27 -5.74 -5.36
C LEU A 139 2.63 -5.10 -6.59
N CYS A 140 1.49 -4.46 -6.40
CA CYS A 140 0.66 -3.86 -7.44
C CYS A 140 0.87 -2.34 -7.48
N ILE A 141 1.30 -1.80 -8.61
CA ILE A 141 1.71 -0.41 -8.76
C ILE A 141 0.91 0.25 -9.87
N LYS A 142 0.38 1.45 -9.64
CA LYS A 142 -0.17 2.33 -10.68
C LYS A 142 0.47 3.71 -10.61
N THR A 143 0.70 4.31 -11.77
CA THR A 143 1.16 5.70 -11.90
C THR A 143 0.69 6.30 -13.22
N ASP A 144 0.53 7.61 -13.26
CA ASP A 144 0.25 8.39 -14.48
C ASP A 144 1.51 9.03 -15.07
N ASP A 145 2.67 8.81 -14.43
CA ASP A 145 3.97 9.35 -14.85
C ASP A 145 4.79 8.29 -15.58
N ALA A 146 5.00 8.47 -16.89
CA ALA A 146 5.72 7.54 -17.75
C ALA A 146 7.20 7.38 -17.37
N ASP A 147 7.86 8.47 -16.94
CA ASP A 147 9.27 8.43 -16.55
C ASP A 147 9.45 7.62 -15.27
N TYR A 148 8.56 7.83 -14.30
CA TYR A 148 8.58 7.06 -13.06
C TYR A 148 8.23 5.59 -13.33
N PHE A 149 7.27 5.31 -14.21
CA PHE A 149 6.96 3.93 -14.62
C PHE A 149 8.17 3.22 -15.23
N GLY A 150 8.90 3.90 -16.13
CA GLY A 150 10.15 3.39 -16.70
C GLY A 150 11.24 3.15 -15.65
N PHE A 151 11.34 4.05 -14.65
CA PHE A 151 12.25 3.89 -13.53
C PHE A 151 11.90 2.67 -12.67
N ILE A 152 10.61 2.50 -12.32
CA ILE A 152 10.11 1.35 -11.55
C ILE A 152 10.42 0.03 -12.28
N GLY A 153 10.18 -0.02 -13.59
CA GLY A 153 10.47 -1.21 -14.40
C GLY A 153 11.94 -1.61 -14.37
N LYS A 154 12.86 -0.62 -14.42
CA LYS A 154 14.32 -0.87 -14.30
C LYS A 154 14.71 -1.35 -12.91
N ALA A 155 14.18 -0.72 -11.85
CA ALA A 155 14.44 -1.12 -10.47
C ALA A 155 13.95 -2.56 -10.22
N ALA A 156 12.75 -2.89 -10.69
CA ALA A 156 12.17 -4.23 -10.55
C ALA A 156 12.99 -5.30 -11.31
N ALA A 157 13.47 -4.99 -12.51
CA ALA A 157 14.31 -5.90 -13.28
C ALA A 157 15.67 -6.17 -12.59
N GLY A 158 16.19 -5.19 -11.84
CA GLY A 158 17.41 -5.33 -11.04
C GLY A 158 17.21 -6.11 -9.73
N CYS A 159 15.97 -6.22 -9.25
CA CYS A 159 15.63 -6.95 -8.04
C CYS A 159 15.23 -8.39 -8.39
N GLY A 160 16.15 -9.35 -8.31
CA GLY A 160 15.94 -10.75 -8.70
C GLY A 160 14.85 -11.52 -7.94
N GLN A 161 14.18 -10.89 -6.97
CA GLN A 161 13.16 -11.50 -6.12
C GLN A 161 11.74 -11.46 -6.69
N PHE A 162 11.54 -10.70 -7.79
CA PHE A 162 10.23 -10.55 -8.40
C PHE A 162 10.17 -11.10 -9.82
N GLU A 163 8.99 -11.57 -10.18
CA GLU A 163 8.60 -11.83 -11.55
C GLU A 163 7.51 -10.84 -11.96
N ARG A 164 7.62 -10.30 -13.18
CA ARG A 164 6.63 -9.37 -13.71
C ARG A 164 5.45 -10.17 -14.26
N GLY A 165 4.25 -9.88 -13.74
CA GLY A 165 2.99 -10.45 -14.20
C GLY A 165 2.04 -9.40 -14.78
N PRO A 166 0.99 -9.84 -15.49
CA PRO A 166 -0.10 -8.97 -15.89
C PRO A 166 -0.89 -8.52 -14.66
N TRP A 167 -1.48 -7.32 -14.73
CA TRP A 167 -2.48 -6.90 -13.78
C TRP A 167 -3.86 -7.17 -14.38
N GLU A 168 -4.47 -8.28 -14.02
CA GLU A 168 -5.75 -8.74 -14.60
C GLU A 168 -6.97 -8.39 -13.75
N GLU A 169 -6.76 -8.09 -12.46
CA GLU A 169 -7.87 -7.81 -11.55
C GLU A 169 -8.41 -6.39 -11.71
N GLU A 170 -9.71 -6.27 -11.97
CA GLU A 170 -10.40 -5.00 -11.94
C GLU A 170 -10.64 -4.57 -10.48
N LEU A 171 -9.88 -3.57 -10.04
CA LEU A 171 -9.94 -3.02 -8.69
C LEU A 171 -10.73 -1.71 -8.66
N PRO A 172 -11.29 -1.34 -7.50
CA PRO A 172 -11.86 -0.03 -7.29
C PRO A 172 -10.85 1.06 -7.65
N GLN A 173 -11.31 2.10 -8.35
CA GLN A 173 -10.45 3.22 -8.69
C GLN A 173 -10.23 4.15 -7.50
N THR A 174 -9.01 4.67 -7.36
CA THR A 174 -8.73 5.78 -6.44
C THR A 174 -9.38 7.08 -6.95
N ASP A 175 -9.52 8.09 -6.08
CA ASP A 175 -9.99 9.42 -6.51
C ASP A 175 -9.02 10.07 -7.50
N PHE A 176 -7.71 9.79 -7.37
CA PHE A 176 -6.70 10.23 -8.34
C PHE A 176 -6.90 9.55 -9.69
N GLU A 177 -7.09 8.23 -9.71
CA GLU A 177 -7.29 7.46 -10.94
C GLU A 177 -8.52 7.97 -11.70
N ARG A 178 -9.66 8.13 -11.03
CA ARG A 178 -10.88 8.69 -11.66
C ARG A 178 -10.64 10.04 -12.28
N ARG A 179 -9.95 10.94 -11.58
CA ARG A 179 -9.61 12.27 -12.09
C ARG A 179 -8.70 12.21 -13.31
N TYR A 180 -7.66 11.38 -13.28
CA TYR A 180 -6.70 11.28 -14.37
C TYR A 180 -7.31 10.63 -15.61
N VAL A 181 -8.12 9.60 -15.44
CA VAL A 181 -8.89 8.99 -16.54
C VAL A 181 -9.83 10.01 -17.16
N ALA A 182 -10.56 10.79 -16.36
CA ALA A 182 -11.44 11.85 -16.85
C ALA A 182 -10.69 12.97 -17.60
N GLN A 183 -9.39 13.16 -17.31
CA GLN A 183 -8.50 14.08 -18.02
C GLN A 183 -7.84 13.46 -19.26
N GLY A 184 -8.16 12.22 -19.63
CA GLY A 184 -7.54 11.49 -20.73
C GLY A 184 -6.08 11.10 -20.50
N ARG A 185 -5.60 11.06 -19.24
CA ARG A 185 -4.23 10.65 -18.93
C ARG A 185 -4.10 9.13 -19.03
N THR A 186 -2.97 8.69 -19.54
CA THR A 186 -2.61 7.26 -19.54
C THR A 186 -2.25 6.81 -18.13
N ILE A 187 -2.84 5.71 -17.69
CA ILE A 187 -2.48 5.05 -16.45
C ILE A 187 -1.61 3.85 -16.76
N TYR A 188 -0.42 3.83 -16.21
CA TYR A 188 0.51 2.72 -16.30
C TYR A 188 0.34 1.82 -15.09
N SER A 189 0.30 0.51 -15.29
CA SER A 189 0.15 -0.49 -14.23
C SER A 189 1.19 -1.60 -14.35
N LEU A 190 1.62 -2.10 -13.20
CA LEU A 190 2.59 -3.17 -13.08
C LEU A 190 2.23 -4.03 -11.88
N CYS A 191 2.23 -5.34 -12.05
CA CYS A 191 2.17 -6.30 -10.96
C CYS A 191 3.48 -7.08 -10.90
N LEU A 192 4.06 -7.17 -9.70
CA LEU A 192 5.28 -7.91 -9.40
C LEU A 192 4.93 -9.02 -8.42
N THR A 193 5.13 -10.28 -8.82
CA THR A 193 4.90 -11.44 -7.96
C THR A 193 6.22 -11.86 -7.31
N ARG A 194 6.23 -12.05 -5.99
CA ARG A 194 7.39 -12.58 -5.26
C ARG A 194 7.64 -14.04 -5.67
N ARG A 195 8.88 -14.33 -6.04
CA ARG A 195 9.39 -15.69 -6.30
C ARG A 195 9.47 -16.56 -5.05
#